data_883cdaf5336093b1136dcaf19321be90
#
_entry.id   883cdaf5336093b1136dcaf19321be90
#
_cell.length_a   1.000
_cell.length_b   1.000
_cell.length_c   1.000
_cell.angle_alpha   90.00
_cell.angle_beta   90.00
_cell.angle_gamma   90.00
#
_symmetry.space_group_name_H-M   'P 1'
#
loop_
_entity.id
_entity.type
_entity.pdbx_description
1 polymer ?
#
loop_
_entity_poly.entity_id
_entity_poly.type
_entity_poly.pdbx_seq_one_letter_code
_entity_poly.pdbx_strand_id
1 'polypeptide(L)' 'MDPYQELANAIVLQAGKAYRMTDDEQELKEIERFFRSGWFGVLTKVDPDLLITNLRKEKKTYDY' A
#
# COMPACT_ATOMS: atom_id res chain seq x y z
N MET A 1 6.05 12.42 -19.50
CA MET A 1 5.81 11.62 -18.28
C MET A 1 6.13 10.16 -18.57
N ASP A 2 6.82 9.50 -17.67
CA ASP A 2 7.29 8.12 -17.87
C ASP A 2 6.11 7.14 -17.69
N PRO A 3 5.76 6.37 -18.74
CA PRO A 3 4.64 5.41 -18.62
C PRO A 3 4.85 4.37 -17.52
N TYR A 4 6.10 3.98 -17.27
CA TYR A 4 6.38 3.04 -16.19
C TYR A 4 6.12 3.63 -14.84
N GLN A 5 6.43 4.92 -14.65
CA GLN A 5 6.18 5.60 -13.39
C GLN A 5 4.68 5.73 -13.15
N GLU A 6 3.90 6.02 -14.17
CA GLU A 6 2.44 6.08 -14.04
C GLU A 6 1.86 4.73 -13.65
N LEU A 7 2.34 3.66 -14.29
CA LEU A 7 1.88 2.31 -13.97
C LEU A 7 2.25 1.93 -12.53
N ALA A 8 3.49 2.24 -12.13
CA ALA A 8 3.95 1.96 -10.77
C ALA A 8 3.11 2.70 -9.74
N ASN A 9 2.81 3.98 -9.98
CA ASN A 9 1.97 4.76 -9.09
C ASN A 9 0.57 4.17 -9.00
N ALA A 10 0.01 3.71 -10.12
CA ALA A 10 -1.31 3.10 -10.14
C ALA A 10 -1.36 1.83 -9.30
N ILE A 11 -0.32 1.00 -9.39
CA ILE A 11 -0.23 -0.23 -8.61
C ILE A 11 -0.18 0.09 -7.11
N VAL A 12 0.64 1.06 -6.72
CA VAL A 12 0.76 1.47 -5.31
C VAL A 12 -0.55 2.05 -4.80
N LEU A 13 -1.20 2.90 -5.58
CA LEU A 13 -2.48 3.48 -5.20
C LEU A 13 -3.57 2.43 -5.07
N GLN A 14 -3.58 1.45 -5.97
CA GLN A 14 -4.54 0.35 -5.94
C GLN A 14 -4.36 -0.49 -4.68
N ALA A 15 -3.12 -0.81 -4.34
CA ALA A 15 -2.82 -1.57 -3.13
C ALA A 15 -3.21 -0.80 -1.87
N GLY A 16 -2.94 0.50 -1.83
CA GLY A 16 -3.33 1.36 -0.72
C GLY A 16 -4.85 1.43 -0.56
N LYS A 17 -5.57 1.55 -1.67
CA LYS A 17 -7.02 1.55 -1.66
C LYS A 17 -7.57 0.21 -1.14
N ALA A 18 -7.01 -0.91 -1.61
CA ALA A 18 -7.42 -2.22 -1.16
C ALA A 18 -7.19 -2.37 0.35
N TYR A 19 -6.06 -1.87 0.85
CA TYR A 19 -5.75 -1.90 2.27
C TYR A 19 -6.80 -1.15 3.09
N ARG A 20 -7.23 0.01 2.62
CA ARG A 20 -8.22 0.83 3.32
C ARG A 20 -9.59 0.19 3.33
N MET A 21 -9.94 -0.56 2.28
CA MET A 21 -11.29 -1.06 2.07
C MET A 21 -11.54 -2.46 2.61
N THR A 22 -10.49 -3.25 2.83
CA THR A 22 -10.68 -4.61 3.33
C THR A 22 -10.72 -4.66 4.85
N ASP A 23 -11.57 -5.52 5.39
CA ASP A 23 -11.60 -5.84 6.82
C ASP A 23 -10.98 -7.20 7.11
N ASP A 24 -10.53 -7.91 6.10
CA ASP A 24 -9.94 -9.23 6.23
C ASP A 24 -8.47 -9.11 6.64
N GLU A 25 -8.14 -9.62 7.83
CA GLU A 25 -6.77 -9.57 8.34
C GLU A 25 -5.78 -10.31 7.45
N GLN A 26 -6.21 -11.41 6.84
CA GLN A 26 -5.38 -12.18 5.93
C GLN A 26 -4.99 -11.33 4.73
N GLU A 27 -5.95 -10.64 4.17
CA GLU A 27 -5.74 -9.77 3.02
C GLU A 27 -4.85 -8.57 3.38
N LEU A 28 -5.04 -8.00 4.57
CA LEU A 28 -4.19 -6.93 5.07
C LEU A 28 -2.73 -7.38 5.17
N LYS A 29 -2.51 -8.58 5.68
CA LYS A 29 -1.15 -9.12 5.78
C LYS A 29 -0.51 -9.34 4.42
N GLU A 30 -1.30 -9.80 3.45
CA GLU A 30 -0.80 -9.99 2.09
C GLU A 30 -0.42 -8.67 1.44
N ILE A 31 -1.21 -7.63 1.64
CA ILE A 31 -0.91 -6.31 1.11
C ILE A 31 0.34 -5.74 1.78
N GLU A 32 0.47 -5.90 3.11
CA GLU A 32 1.66 -5.46 3.82
C GLU A 32 2.90 -6.20 3.34
N ARG A 33 2.78 -7.49 3.04
CA ARG A 33 3.87 -8.27 2.49
C ARG A 33 4.28 -7.73 1.13
N PHE A 34 3.32 -7.34 0.30
CA PHE A 34 3.60 -6.70 -0.98
C PHE A 34 4.40 -5.41 -0.78
N PHE A 35 3.99 -4.56 0.15
CA PHE A 35 4.69 -3.31 0.43
C PHE A 35 6.12 -3.55 0.91
N ARG A 36 6.37 -4.66 1.60
CA ARG A 36 7.71 -4.99 2.11
C ARG A 36 8.54 -5.82 1.13
N SER A 37 7.97 -6.17 -0.01
CA SER A 37 8.66 -6.96 -1.01
C SER A 37 9.68 -6.11 -1.78
N GLY A 38 10.63 -6.79 -2.43
CA GLY A 38 11.58 -6.10 -3.30
C GLY A 38 10.92 -5.41 -4.48
N TRP A 39 9.76 -5.91 -4.90
CA TRP A 39 9.00 -5.29 -6.00
C TRP A 39 8.58 -3.87 -5.66
N PHE A 40 8.13 -3.65 -4.44
CA PHE A 40 7.70 -2.32 -4.02
C PHE A 40 8.86 -1.32 -4.13
N GLY A 41 10.06 -1.72 -3.71
CA GLY A 41 11.24 -0.88 -3.81
C GLY A 41 11.64 -0.55 -5.25
N VAL A 42 11.29 -1.44 -6.19
CA VAL A 42 11.50 -1.18 -7.62
C VAL A 42 10.47 -0.21 -8.17
N LEU A 43 9.22 -0.32 -7.69
CA LEU A 43 8.11 0.48 -8.19
C LEU A 43 8.12 1.91 -7.68
N THR A 44 8.58 2.13 -6.46
CA THR A 44 8.52 3.45 -5.83
C THR A 44 9.65 3.63 -4.82
N LYS A 45 9.97 4.90 -4.54
CA LYS A 45 10.95 5.26 -3.52
C LYS A 45 10.33 5.52 -2.16
N VAL A 46 9.02 5.34 -2.04
CA VAL A 46 8.31 5.55 -0.78
C VAL A 46 8.74 4.51 0.25
N ASP A 47 8.95 4.94 1.49
CA ASP A 47 9.30 4.05 2.59
C ASP A 47 8.09 3.18 2.93
N PRO A 48 8.20 1.86 2.77
CA PRO A 48 7.07 0.97 3.03
C PRO A 48 6.60 0.98 4.48
N ASP A 49 7.52 1.11 5.44
CA ASP A 49 7.14 1.14 6.85
C ASP A 49 6.32 2.38 7.17
N LEU A 50 6.71 3.53 6.62
CA LEU A 50 5.98 4.77 6.80
C LEU A 50 4.60 4.69 6.15
N LEU A 51 4.54 4.13 4.96
CA LEU A 51 3.27 3.96 4.24
C LEU A 51 2.32 3.07 5.02
N ILE A 52 2.79 1.92 5.50
CA ILE A 52 1.97 0.98 6.27
C ILE A 52 1.48 1.64 7.56
N THR A 53 2.35 2.37 8.25
CA THR A 53 1.98 3.09 9.47
C THR A 53 0.86 4.09 9.21
N ASN A 54 0.97 4.85 8.13
CA ASN A 54 -0.05 5.84 7.76
C ASN A 54 -1.38 5.16 7.38
N LEU A 55 -1.32 4.07 6.63
CA LEU A 55 -2.53 3.34 6.25
C LEU A 55 -3.23 2.75 7.48
N ARG A 56 -2.47 2.23 8.44
CA ARG A 56 -3.04 1.72 9.69
C ARG A 56 -3.73 2.83 10.49
N LYS A 57 -3.12 4.02 10.52
CA LYS A 57 -3.73 5.16 11.19
C LYS A 57 -5.05 5.56 10.53
N GLU A 58 -5.08 5.57 9.21
CA GLU A 58 -6.31 5.88 8.48
C GLU A 58 -7.41 4.88 8.79
N LYS A 59 -7.09 3.59 8.85
CA LYS A 59 -8.08 2.56 9.20
C LYS A 59 -8.64 2.77 10.60
N LYS A 60 -7.79 3.11 11.56
CA LYS A 60 -8.26 3.36 12.92
C LYS A 60 -9.19 4.55 12.99
N THR A 61 -8.96 5.56 12.16
CA THR A 61 -9.82 6.75 12.12
C THR A 61 -11.21 6.41 11.61
N TYR A 62 -11.33 5.41 10.73
CA TYR A 62 -12.61 4.97 10.19
C TYR A 62 -13.39 4.06 11.13
N ASP A 63 -12.77 3.58 12.18
CA ASP A 63 -13.37 2.63 13.12
C ASP A 63 -14.23 3.30 14.18
N TYR A 64 -14.77 4.41 13.86
CA TYR A 64 -15.77 5.04 14.72
C TYR A 64 -17.14 4.62 14.29
#